data_a23d6da32f165ed46d79c09f193b2996
#
_entry.id   a23d6da32f165ed46d79c09f193b2996
#
_cell.length_a   1.000
_cell.length_b   1.000
_cell.length_c   1.000
_cell.angle_alpha   90.00
_cell.angle_beta   90.00
_cell.angle_gamma   90.00
#
_symmetry.space_group_name_H-M   'P 1'
#
loop_
_entity.id
_entity.type
_entity.pdbx_description
1 polymer ?
#
loop_
_entity_poly.entity_id
_entity_poly.type
_entity_poly.pdbx_seq_one_letter_code
_entity_poly.pdbx_strand_id
1 'polypeptide(L)'
;MKGSCIVPNEHARLTALLDVLSTLGTEASTTERGDLDLLETAELVRRMNAEDHRVPTAVGERSAEIAAAVDGITERFRAGGRLIYLGAGTAGRVG
;
A
#
# COMPACT_ATOMS: atom_id res chain seq x y z
N MET A 1 -44.84 -14.97 5.99
CA MET A 1 -43.71 -15.61 5.30
C MET A 1 -42.53 -14.71 5.30
N LYS A 2 -41.65 -14.92 6.24
CA LYS A 2 -40.44 -14.10 6.35
C LYS A 2 -39.30 -14.86 5.72
N GLY A 3 -39.01 -14.57 4.46
CA GLY A 3 -37.79 -15.00 3.83
C GLY A 3 -36.64 -14.23 4.48
N SER A 4 -35.93 -14.85 5.39
CA SER A 4 -34.63 -14.40 5.85
C SER A 4 -33.69 -14.53 4.67
N CYS A 5 -33.41 -13.44 3.97
CA CYS A 5 -32.29 -13.37 3.05
C CYS A 5 -30.99 -13.30 3.86
N ILE A 6 -30.69 -14.37 4.56
CA ILE A 6 -29.33 -14.64 4.99
C ILE A 6 -28.65 -15.21 3.74
N VAL A 7 -27.82 -14.40 3.10
CA VAL A 7 -26.93 -14.85 2.05
C VAL A 7 -25.97 -15.85 2.72
N PRO A 8 -26.05 -17.17 2.45
CA PRO A 8 -25.34 -18.17 3.24
C PRO A 8 -23.82 -18.11 3.14
N ASN A 9 -23.27 -17.09 2.49
CA ASN A 9 -21.85 -17.03 2.13
C ASN A 9 -21.13 -15.73 2.52
N GLU A 10 -21.81 -14.85 3.26
CA GLU A 10 -21.24 -13.56 3.61
C GLU A 10 -20.05 -13.70 4.57
N HIS A 11 -20.19 -14.59 5.54
CA HIS A 11 -19.12 -14.88 6.50
C HIS A 11 -17.90 -15.52 5.82
N ALA A 12 -18.13 -16.47 4.93
CA ALA A 12 -17.06 -17.10 4.16
C ALA A 12 -16.36 -16.10 3.21
N ARG A 13 -17.10 -15.17 2.63
CA ARG A 13 -16.55 -14.08 1.82
C ARG A 13 -15.71 -13.11 2.62
N LEU A 14 -16.17 -12.73 3.81
CA LEU A 14 -15.41 -11.87 4.73
C LEU A 14 -14.11 -12.55 5.18
N THR A 15 -14.17 -13.82 5.53
CA THR A 15 -12.98 -14.58 5.92
C THR A 15 -11.98 -14.67 4.78
N ALA A 16 -12.43 -14.97 3.56
CA ALA A 16 -11.56 -15.02 2.39
C ALA A 16 -10.94 -13.63 2.07
N LEU A 17 -11.72 -12.56 2.23
CA LEU A 17 -11.22 -11.20 2.05
C LEU A 17 -10.16 -10.83 3.09
N LEU A 18 -10.38 -11.19 4.35
CA LEU A 18 -9.41 -10.98 5.43
C LEU A 18 -8.12 -11.75 5.19
N ASP A 19 -8.21 -12.99 4.68
CA ASP A 19 -7.04 -13.78 4.31
C ASP A 19 -6.24 -13.12 3.19
N VAL A 20 -6.91 -12.61 2.17
CA VAL A 20 -6.26 -11.86 1.08
C VAL A 20 -5.61 -10.57 1.62
N LEU A 21 -6.33 -9.80 2.43
CA LEU A 21 -5.81 -8.56 3.03
C LEU A 21 -4.59 -8.82 3.91
N SER A 22 -4.58 -9.91 4.67
CA SER A 22 -3.46 -10.28 5.53
C SER A 22 -2.17 -10.61 4.76
N THR A 23 -2.29 -10.98 3.48
CA THR A 23 -1.14 -11.27 2.60
C THR A 23 -0.59 -10.04 1.89
N LEU A 24 -1.33 -8.91 1.91
CA LEU A 24 -0.89 -7.67 1.28
C LEU A 24 0.20 -6.99 2.12
N GLY A 25 1.34 -6.68 1.49
CA GLY A 25 2.44 -6.00 2.16
C GLY A 25 2.04 -4.63 2.74
N THR A 26 1.07 -3.95 2.13
CA THR A 26 0.54 -2.65 2.59
C THR A 26 -0.30 -2.75 3.86
N GLU A 27 -0.89 -3.92 4.13
CA GLU A 27 -1.72 -4.21 5.30
C GLU A 27 -0.97 -5.06 6.35
N ALA A 28 0.28 -5.38 6.09
CA ALA A 28 1.10 -6.18 6.99
C ALA A 28 1.39 -5.43 8.28
N SER A 29 1.05 -6.06 9.41
CA SER A 29 1.45 -5.60 10.72
C SER A 29 2.80 -6.22 11.08
N THR A 30 3.75 -5.41 11.47
CA THR A 30 5.04 -5.91 11.98
C THR A 30 4.94 -6.19 13.48
N THR A 31 5.39 -7.35 13.90
CA THR A 31 5.40 -7.76 15.31
C THR A 31 6.26 -6.84 16.20
N GLU A 32 7.21 -6.14 15.60
CA GLU A 32 8.08 -5.15 16.28
C GLU A 32 7.34 -3.87 16.71
N ARG A 33 6.08 -3.71 16.30
CA ARG A 33 5.26 -2.52 16.59
C ARG A 33 4.18 -2.77 17.66
N GLY A 34 4.14 -3.95 18.25
CA GLY A 34 3.10 -4.33 19.21
C GLY A 34 3.15 -3.60 20.55
N ASP A 35 4.19 -2.81 20.80
CA ASP A 35 4.43 -2.10 22.05
C ASP A 35 4.48 -0.56 21.90
N LEU A 36 4.00 -0.03 20.76
CA LEU A 36 4.08 1.41 20.48
C LEU A 36 3.34 2.28 21.51
N ASP A 37 2.25 1.78 22.05
CA ASP A 37 1.44 2.42 23.07
C ASP A 37 2.10 2.45 24.46
N LEU A 38 3.12 1.62 24.66
CA LEU A 38 3.89 1.55 25.90
C LEU A 38 5.18 2.38 25.89
N LEU A 39 5.51 2.96 24.72
CA LEU A 39 6.75 3.70 24.57
C LEU A 39 6.64 5.12 25.14
N GLU A 40 7.76 5.59 25.66
CA GLU A 40 7.95 7.01 25.92
C GLU A 40 7.88 7.82 24.61
N THR A 41 7.34 9.03 24.67
CA THR A 41 7.11 9.89 23.50
C THR A 41 8.39 10.08 22.65
N ALA A 42 9.53 10.30 23.29
CA ALA A 42 10.80 10.47 22.58
C ALA A 42 11.22 9.21 21.82
N GLU A 43 10.97 8.03 22.39
CA GLU A 43 11.26 6.75 21.73
C GLU A 43 10.31 6.51 20.56
N LEU A 44 9.02 6.81 20.74
CA LEU A 44 8.03 6.70 19.67
C LEU A 44 8.43 7.56 18.48
N VAL A 45 8.78 8.83 18.70
CA VAL A 45 9.23 9.74 17.64
C VAL A 45 10.49 9.23 16.95
N ARG A 46 11.45 8.70 17.68
CA ARG A 46 12.67 8.12 17.10
C ARG A 46 12.38 6.91 16.22
N ARG A 47 11.49 6.01 16.66
CA ARG A 47 11.09 4.84 15.86
C ARG A 47 10.36 5.25 14.58
N MET A 48 9.44 6.20 14.66
CA MET A 48 8.75 6.73 13.48
C MET A 48 9.75 7.32 12.49
N ASN A 49 10.67 8.14 12.94
CA ASN A 49 11.68 8.75 12.09
C ASN A 49 12.63 7.71 11.47
N ALA A 50 12.98 6.66 12.21
CA ALA A 50 13.79 5.56 11.67
C ALA A 50 13.08 4.79 10.55
N GLU A 51 11.78 4.56 10.67
CA GLU A 51 10.98 3.95 9.60
C GLU A 51 10.89 4.87 8.38
N ASP A 52 10.67 6.16 8.57
CA ASP A 52 10.62 7.14 7.48
C ASP A 52 11.92 7.19 6.69
N HIS A 53 13.08 7.04 7.35
CA HIS A 53 14.38 7.01 6.69
C HIS A 53 14.59 5.78 5.78
N ARG A 54 13.83 4.70 5.99
CA ARG A 54 13.90 3.51 5.13
C ARG A 54 13.28 3.73 3.76
N VAL A 55 12.30 4.63 3.66
CA VAL A 55 11.55 4.86 2.43
C VAL A 55 12.44 5.36 1.28
N PRO A 56 13.21 6.46 1.41
CA PRO A 56 14.08 6.91 0.33
C PRO A 56 15.15 5.91 -0.05
N THR A 57 15.65 5.12 0.90
CA THR A 57 16.58 4.03 0.63
C THR A 57 15.94 2.95 -0.24
N ALA A 58 14.75 2.49 0.13
CA ALA A 58 14.01 1.48 -0.64
C ALA A 58 13.67 1.96 -2.06
N VAL A 59 13.31 3.23 -2.21
CA VAL A 59 13.10 3.85 -3.54
C VAL A 59 14.39 3.92 -4.33
N GLY A 60 15.49 4.30 -3.68
CA GLY A 60 16.83 4.36 -4.30
C GLY A 60 17.30 3.02 -4.85
N GLU A 61 17.01 1.93 -4.15
CA GLU A 61 17.31 0.56 -4.61
C GLU A 61 16.58 0.16 -5.90
N ARG A 62 15.49 0.87 -6.23
CA ARG A 62 14.68 0.66 -7.43
C ARG A 62 14.90 1.70 -8.52
N SER A 63 15.98 2.48 -8.41
CA SER A 63 16.28 3.58 -9.34
C SER A 63 16.39 3.12 -10.80
N ALA A 64 16.93 1.94 -11.05
CA ALA A 64 17.06 1.40 -12.40
C ALA A 64 15.69 1.08 -13.03
N GLU A 65 14.80 0.47 -12.28
CA GLU A 65 13.44 0.15 -12.72
C GLU A 65 12.60 1.42 -12.94
N ILE A 66 12.77 2.40 -12.06
CA ILE A 66 12.12 3.71 -12.20
C ILE A 66 12.62 4.42 -13.46
N ALA A 67 13.93 4.43 -13.70
CA ALA A 67 14.50 5.03 -14.90
C ALA A 67 13.98 4.35 -16.18
N ALA A 68 13.94 3.01 -16.22
CA ALA A 68 13.40 2.28 -17.36
C ALA A 68 11.92 2.61 -17.61
N ALA A 69 11.13 2.76 -16.55
CA ALA A 69 9.74 3.18 -16.68
C ALA A 69 9.60 4.61 -17.25
N VAL A 70 10.43 5.54 -16.77
CA VAL A 70 10.44 6.92 -17.26
C VAL A 70 10.84 6.97 -18.74
N ASP A 71 11.85 6.23 -19.14
CA ASP A 71 12.28 6.16 -20.54
C ASP A 71 11.16 5.61 -21.44
N GLY A 72 10.52 4.51 -21.03
CA GLY A 72 9.40 3.93 -21.76
C GLY A 72 8.20 4.89 -21.89
N ILE A 73 7.88 5.61 -20.84
CA ILE A 73 6.82 6.65 -20.85
C ILE A 73 7.21 7.78 -21.81
N THR A 74 8.46 8.23 -21.76
CA THR A 74 8.98 9.31 -22.60
C THR A 74 8.89 8.97 -24.08
N GLU A 75 9.27 7.76 -24.45
CA GLU A 75 9.13 7.28 -25.84
C GLU A 75 7.68 7.28 -26.31
N ARG A 76 6.75 6.84 -25.45
CA ARG A 76 5.32 6.86 -25.78
C ARG A 76 4.77 8.26 -25.94
N PHE A 77 5.18 9.20 -25.08
CA PHE A 77 4.81 10.61 -25.23
C PHE A 77 5.31 11.20 -26.57
N ARG A 78 6.57 10.94 -26.94
CA ARG A 78 7.13 11.40 -28.22
C ARG A 78 6.36 10.86 -29.42
N ALA A 79 5.79 9.66 -29.29
CA ALA A 79 4.95 9.04 -30.31
C ALA A 79 3.47 9.51 -30.28
N GLY A 80 3.12 10.53 -29.49
CA GLY A 80 1.76 11.04 -29.34
C GLY A 80 0.88 10.27 -28.37
N GLY A 81 1.48 9.43 -27.52
CA GLY A 81 0.78 8.69 -26.47
C GLY A 81 0.32 9.56 -25.30
N ARG A 82 -0.45 8.96 -24.40
CA ARG A 82 -0.99 9.62 -23.21
C ARG A 82 -0.62 8.82 -21.96
N LEU A 83 -0.35 9.52 -20.87
CA LEU A 83 -0.23 8.91 -19.54
C LEU A 83 -1.60 8.91 -18.87
N ILE A 84 -2.02 7.77 -18.40
CA ILE A 84 -3.30 7.59 -17.70
C ILE A 84 -2.98 7.15 -16.26
N TYR A 85 -3.45 7.92 -15.30
CA TYR A 85 -3.36 7.58 -13.89
C TYR A 85 -4.63 6.86 -13.45
N LEU A 86 -4.46 5.73 -12.79
CA LEU A 86 -5.55 4.96 -12.17
C LEU A 86 -5.26 4.82 -10.70
N GLY A 87 -6.20 5.22 -9.88
CA GLY A 87 -6.05 5.11 -8.44
C GLY A 87 -7.39 5.30 -7.72
N ALA A 88 -7.47 4.78 -6.50
CA ALA A 88 -8.62 4.93 -5.62
C ALA A 88 -8.26 5.85 -4.45
N GLY A 89 -9.20 6.71 -4.05
CA GLY A 89 -9.03 7.59 -2.90
C GLY A 89 -7.85 8.55 -3.03
N THR A 90 -7.11 8.73 -1.93
CA THR A 90 -5.97 9.66 -1.85
C THR A 90 -4.82 9.25 -2.77
N ALA A 91 -4.58 7.96 -2.95
CA ALA A 91 -3.52 7.46 -3.84
C ALA A 91 -3.73 7.92 -5.30
N GLY A 92 -4.99 7.99 -5.75
CA GLY A 92 -5.33 8.48 -7.09
C GLY A 92 -5.17 9.99 -7.27
N ARG A 93 -5.08 10.76 -6.17
CA ARG A 93 -4.94 12.22 -6.22
C ARG A 93 -3.48 12.70 -6.27
N VAL A 94 -2.56 11.84 -5.86
CA VAL A 94 -1.12 12.16 -5.79
C VAL A 94 -0.43 11.92 -7.13
N GLY A 95 -1.03 11.12 -8.00
CA GLY A 95 -0.54 10.80 -9.35
C GLY A 95 -0.72 11.96 -10.39
#